data_3b1dc62cd4c2ee0192e3c11a6c2fa23b
#
_entry.id   3b1dc62cd4c2ee0192e3c11a6c2fa23b
#
_cell.length_a   1.000
_cell.length_b   1.000
_cell.length_c   1.000
_cell.angle_alpha   90.00
_cell.angle_beta   90.00
_cell.angle_gamma   90.00
#
_symmetry.space_group_name_H-M   'P 1'
#
loop_
_entity.id
_entity.type
_entity.pdbx_description
1 polymer ?
#
loop_
_entity_poly.entity_id
_entity_poly.type
_entity_poly.pdbx_seq_one_letter_code
_entity_poly.pdbx_strand_id
1 'polypeptide(L)'
;MYNPEKQYNNHREKTSEFKEGLKQLEEYLKLMSEDLNKQGIPVNEDCRMNMDGFRDNYANGKIEKDKEYVEELERRFKLANFYNHGKIIHENEIEFKGKEMEMLTTAIFHKNLSTDYIVVRTSEYDDYVNKVDNIILSKKTGSAICAFDDIAPRDEYTYKEKERKTLNRNSSNGAKIKYGILLDNKEKI
;
A
#
# COMPACT_ATOMS: atom_id res chain seq x y z
N MET A 1 -29.87 -31.99 5.65
CA MET A 1 -29.92 -31.75 7.11
C MET A 1 -28.89 -30.67 7.44
N TYR A 2 -29.34 -29.53 7.94
CA TYR A 2 -28.47 -28.39 8.31
C TYR A 2 -27.73 -28.71 9.60
N ASN A 3 -26.38 -28.67 9.57
CA ASN A 3 -25.54 -28.93 10.73
C ASN A 3 -24.75 -27.64 11.11
N PRO A 4 -25.18 -26.88 12.10
CA PRO A 4 -24.56 -25.61 12.50
C PRO A 4 -23.16 -25.79 13.08
N GLU A 5 -22.83 -26.91 13.73
CA GLU A 5 -21.49 -27.17 14.27
C GLU A 5 -20.45 -27.35 13.14
N LYS A 6 -20.84 -27.98 12.04
CA LYS A 6 -19.94 -28.17 10.89
C LYS A 6 -19.63 -26.82 10.21
N GLN A 7 -20.58 -25.91 10.21
CA GLN A 7 -20.41 -24.58 9.64
C GLN A 7 -19.54 -23.70 10.55
N TYR A 8 -19.71 -23.81 11.86
CA TYR A 8 -18.89 -23.10 12.86
C TYR A 8 -17.42 -23.56 12.83
N ASN A 9 -17.17 -24.86 12.77
CA ASN A 9 -15.83 -25.42 12.66
C ASN A 9 -15.12 -25.01 11.37
N ASN A 10 -15.80 -25.06 10.22
CA ASN A 10 -15.26 -24.59 8.94
C ASN A 10 -14.90 -23.09 8.96
N HIS A 11 -15.67 -22.26 9.66
CA HIS A 11 -15.38 -20.84 9.79
C HIS A 11 -14.14 -20.59 10.67
N ARG A 12 -13.99 -21.37 11.75
CA ARG A 12 -12.86 -21.28 12.68
C ARG A 12 -11.55 -21.75 12.01
N GLU A 13 -11.60 -22.81 11.23
CA GLU A 13 -10.45 -23.33 10.46
C GLU A 13 -10.00 -22.31 9.41
N LYS A 14 -10.91 -21.77 8.59
CA LYS A 14 -10.60 -20.71 7.60
C LYS A 14 -9.99 -19.46 8.25
N THR A 15 -10.43 -19.09 9.44
CA THR A 15 -9.88 -17.95 10.17
C THR A 15 -8.45 -18.23 10.66
N SER A 16 -8.16 -19.48 11.03
CA SER A 16 -6.82 -19.91 11.45
C SER A 16 -5.84 -19.93 10.28
N GLU A 17 -6.24 -20.52 9.15
CA GLU A 17 -5.44 -20.57 7.92
C GLU A 17 -5.14 -19.16 7.38
N PHE A 18 -6.13 -18.28 7.42
CA PHE A 18 -5.96 -16.89 7.02
C PHE A 18 -4.94 -16.14 7.89
N LYS A 19 -5.00 -16.31 9.21
CA LYS A 19 -4.03 -15.70 10.14
C LYS A 19 -2.61 -16.21 9.92
N GLU A 20 -2.47 -17.51 9.66
CA GLU A 20 -1.17 -18.10 9.36
C GLU A 20 -0.62 -17.59 8.02
N GLY A 21 -1.46 -17.51 6.98
CA GLY A 21 -1.09 -16.92 5.71
C GLY A 21 -0.63 -15.46 5.82
N LEU A 22 -1.33 -14.66 6.64
CA LEU A 22 -0.94 -13.28 6.91
C LEU A 22 0.42 -13.19 7.59
N LYS A 23 0.67 -14.00 8.61
CA LYS A 23 1.96 -14.06 9.27
C LYS A 23 3.10 -14.40 8.30
N GLN A 24 2.89 -15.36 7.42
CA GLN A 24 3.87 -15.72 6.38
C GLN A 24 4.11 -14.56 5.41
N LEU A 25 3.06 -13.81 5.06
CA LEU A 25 3.17 -12.62 4.23
C LEU A 25 3.99 -11.52 4.92
N GLU A 26 3.73 -11.27 6.19
CA GLU A 26 4.48 -10.29 6.99
C GLU A 26 5.96 -10.67 7.11
N GLU A 27 6.27 -11.93 7.38
CA GLU A 27 7.64 -12.44 7.43
C GLU A 27 8.35 -12.30 6.07
N TYR A 28 7.66 -12.59 4.96
CA TYR A 28 8.20 -12.42 3.62
C TYR A 28 8.52 -10.94 3.32
N LEU A 29 7.60 -10.03 3.61
CA LEU A 29 7.82 -8.59 3.38
C LEU A 29 8.93 -8.04 4.26
N LYS A 30 9.05 -8.51 5.49
CA LYS A 30 10.15 -8.14 6.38
C LYS A 30 11.52 -8.51 5.79
N LEU A 31 11.69 -9.74 5.31
CA LEU A 31 12.93 -10.17 4.65
C LEU A 31 13.22 -9.32 3.41
N MET A 32 12.19 -9.05 2.62
CA MET A 32 12.29 -8.17 1.45
C MET A 32 12.71 -6.75 1.86
N SER A 33 12.14 -6.20 2.92
CA SER A 33 12.46 -4.86 3.41
C SER A 33 13.90 -4.72 3.88
N GLU A 34 14.42 -5.75 4.56
CA GLU A 34 15.84 -5.80 4.96
C GLU A 34 16.77 -5.71 3.76
N ASP A 35 16.42 -6.40 2.69
CA ASP A 35 17.21 -6.43 1.45
C ASP A 35 17.14 -5.10 0.70
N LEU A 36 15.98 -4.48 0.65
CA LEU A 36 15.80 -3.15 0.08
C LEU A 36 16.55 -2.07 0.87
N ASN A 37 16.52 -2.11 2.20
CA ASN A 37 17.24 -1.19 3.06
C ASN A 37 18.77 -1.33 2.88
N LYS A 38 19.30 -2.55 2.70
CA LYS A 38 20.72 -2.77 2.35
C LYS A 38 21.10 -2.15 1.00
N GLN A 39 20.15 -2.07 0.08
CA GLN A 39 20.32 -1.41 -1.22
C GLN A 39 20.17 0.12 -1.14
N GLY A 40 19.90 0.68 0.03
CA GLY A 40 19.71 2.12 0.25
C GLY A 40 18.30 2.62 -0.06
N ILE A 41 17.32 1.73 -0.18
CA ILE A 41 15.92 2.06 -0.38
C ILE A 41 15.23 2.07 1.00
N PRO A 42 14.88 3.24 1.54
CA PRO A 42 14.34 3.33 2.89
C PRO A 42 12.89 2.85 2.94
N VAL A 43 12.68 1.65 3.44
CA VAL A 43 11.34 1.06 3.62
C VAL A 43 11.13 0.56 5.03
N ASN A 44 9.87 0.50 5.45
CA ASN A 44 9.42 -0.14 6.68
C ASN A 44 9.38 -1.68 6.51
N GLU A 45 9.11 -2.42 7.59
CA GLU A 45 9.03 -3.90 7.57
C GLU A 45 7.95 -4.45 6.61
N ASP A 46 6.92 -3.66 6.27
CA ASP A 46 5.88 -3.99 5.29
C ASP A 46 6.19 -3.51 3.87
N CYS A 47 7.46 -3.18 3.58
CA CYS A 47 7.95 -2.66 2.31
C CYS A 47 7.33 -1.32 1.88
N ARG A 48 6.74 -0.57 2.78
CA ARG A 48 6.26 0.79 2.55
C ARG A 48 7.43 1.77 2.63
N MET A 49 7.53 2.69 1.67
CA MET A 49 8.51 3.78 1.68
C MET A 49 8.45 4.57 3.00
N ASN A 50 9.57 4.63 3.70
CA ASN A 50 9.69 5.34 4.96
C ASN A 50 10.03 6.81 4.70
N MET A 51 9.10 7.70 5.03
CA MET A 51 9.26 9.15 4.84
C MET A 51 10.48 9.72 5.58
N ASP A 52 10.85 9.15 6.74
CA ASP A 52 12.02 9.60 7.50
C ASP A 52 13.35 9.39 6.74
N GLY A 53 13.39 8.43 5.84
CA GLY A 53 14.53 8.21 4.96
C GLY A 53 14.82 9.35 3.97
N PHE A 54 13.91 10.34 3.87
CA PHE A 54 14.01 11.47 2.95
C PHE A 54 14.31 12.81 3.65
N ARG A 55 14.72 12.79 4.93
CA ARG A 55 14.95 14.01 5.72
C ARG A 55 15.94 14.97 5.08
N ASP A 56 16.99 14.43 4.45
CA ASP A 56 18.03 15.25 3.82
C ASP A 56 17.58 15.92 2.50
N ASN A 57 16.45 15.45 1.94
CA ASN A 57 15.92 15.94 0.66
C ASN A 57 14.90 17.08 0.83
N TYR A 58 14.41 17.29 2.03
CA TYR A 58 13.36 18.27 2.32
C TYR A 58 13.78 19.27 3.38
N ALA A 59 13.21 20.48 3.31
CA ALA A 59 13.42 21.50 4.34
C ALA A 59 12.97 20.98 5.72
N ASN A 60 13.66 21.42 6.77
CA ASN A 60 13.36 21.06 8.16
C ASN A 60 11.87 21.23 8.49
N GLY A 61 11.30 20.22 9.12
CA GLY A 61 9.89 20.17 9.51
C GLY A 61 8.89 19.88 8.38
N LYS A 62 9.36 19.66 7.14
CA LYS A 62 8.45 19.36 6.01
C LYS A 62 7.85 17.98 6.12
N ILE A 63 8.65 17.00 6.50
CA ILE A 63 8.19 15.61 6.66
C ILE A 63 7.20 15.50 7.82
N GLU A 64 7.49 16.17 8.92
CA GLU A 64 6.60 16.23 10.08
C GLU A 64 5.21 16.80 9.71
N LYS A 65 5.19 17.91 8.95
CA LYS A 65 3.92 18.49 8.44
C LYS A 65 3.17 17.54 7.50
N ASP A 66 3.88 16.80 6.68
CA ASP A 66 3.26 15.81 5.78
C ASP A 66 2.69 14.62 6.55
N LYS A 67 3.36 14.17 7.61
CA LYS A 67 2.85 13.14 8.52
C LYS A 67 1.60 13.62 9.26
N GLU A 68 1.63 14.80 9.85
CA GLU A 68 0.46 15.41 10.50
C GLU A 68 -0.72 15.54 9.54
N TYR A 69 -0.45 15.90 8.27
CA TYR A 69 -1.49 15.99 7.25
C TYR A 69 -2.10 14.63 6.91
N VAL A 70 -1.29 13.58 6.81
CA VAL A 70 -1.77 12.20 6.59
C VAL A 70 -2.62 11.72 7.75
N GLU A 71 -2.16 11.91 8.99
CA GLU A 71 -2.92 11.57 10.20
C GLU A 71 -4.29 12.28 10.24
N GLU A 72 -4.33 13.54 9.83
CA GLU A 72 -5.60 14.29 9.76
C GLU A 72 -6.52 13.73 8.66
N LEU A 73 -5.98 13.36 7.49
CA LEU A 73 -6.76 12.72 6.42
C LEU A 73 -7.31 11.38 6.88
N GLU A 74 -6.50 10.56 7.54
CA GLU A 74 -6.90 9.27 8.08
C GLU A 74 -8.03 9.40 9.11
N ARG A 75 -7.89 10.36 10.02
CA ARG A 75 -8.91 10.70 11.00
C ARG A 75 -10.24 11.11 10.34
N ARG A 76 -10.18 11.95 9.31
CA ARG A 76 -11.39 12.36 8.54
C ARG A 76 -12.03 11.17 7.82
N PHE A 77 -11.22 10.27 7.27
CA PHE A 77 -11.70 9.07 6.59
C PHE A 77 -12.42 8.12 7.55
N LYS A 78 -11.86 7.90 8.74
CA LYS A 78 -12.49 7.11 9.81
C LYS A 78 -13.83 7.71 10.23
N LEU A 79 -13.89 9.02 10.42
CA LEU A 79 -15.14 9.72 10.77
C LEU A 79 -16.19 9.62 9.65
N ALA A 80 -15.81 9.83 8.39
CA ALA A 80 -16.73 9.74 7.26
C ALA A 80 -17.31 8.33 7.09
N ASN A 81 -16.51 7.29 7.27
CA ASN A 81 -16.97 5.91 7.25
C ASN A 81 -17.95 5.60 8.39
N PHE A 82 -17.70 6.13 9.59
CA PHE A 82 -18.61 6.00 10.73
C PHE A 82 -19.98 6.62 10.46
N TYR A 83 -20.03 7.81 9.87
CA TYR A 83 -21.31 8.50 9.58
C TYR A 83 -22.09 7.89 8.41
N ASN A 84 -21.40 7.39 7.37
CA ASN A 84 -22.05 6.93 6.15
C ASN A 84 -22.69 5.53 6.29
N HIS A 85 -22.27 4.73 7.22
CA HIS A 85 -22.72 3.33 7.29
C HIS A 85 -23.66 3.01 8.45
N GLY A 86 -23.91 3.93 9.40
CA GLY A 86 -24.91 3.77 10.49
C GLY A 86 -24.81 2.46 11.31
N LYS A 87 -23.91 1.60 10.94
CA LYS A 87 -23.49 0.38 11.59
C LYS A 87 -22.04 0.54 11.96
N ILE A 88 -21.71 0.23 13.19
CA ILE A 88 -20.37 -0.13 13.60
C ILE A 88 -20.02 -1.40 12.81
N ILE A 89 -19.66 -1.23 11.52
CA ILE A 89 -18.87 -2.25 10.87
C ILE A 89 -17.57 -2.17 11.64
N HIS A 90 -17.16 -3.25 12.25
CA HIS A 90 -15.93 -3.29 13.01
C HIS A 90 -14.84 -2.68 12.13
N GLU A 91 -14.40 -1.46 12.48
CA GLU A 91 -13.43 -0.64 11.72
C GLU A 91 -12.23 -1.48 11.28
N ASN A 92 -11.85 -2.42 12.13
CA ASN A 92 -10.74 -3.36 11.93
C ASN A 92 -10.91 -4.27 10.70
N GLU A 93 -12.12 -4.64 10.28
CA GLU A 93 -12.27 -5.61 9.18
C GLU A 93 -12.11 -4.99 7.78
N ILE A 94 -12.44 -3.72 7.60
CA ILE A 94 -12.40 -3.07 6.27
C ILE A 94 -11.02 -2.48 5.99
N GLU A 95 -10.48 -1.79 6.97
CA GLU A 95 -9.12 -1.21 6.89
C GLU A 95 -8.08 -2.32 6.79
N PHE A 96 -8.26 -3.39 7.54
CA PHE A 96 -7.45 -4.58 7.53
C PHE A 96 -7.39 -5.23 6.13
N LYS A 97 -8.53 -5.46 5.47
CA LYS A 97 -8.58 -6.07 4.13
C LYS A 97 -7.91 -5.23 3.04
N GLY A 98 -7.95 -3.90 3.12
CA GLY A 98 -7.27 -3.01 2.19
C GLY A 98 -5.75 -3.14 2.31
N LYS A 99 -5.23 -2.97 3.51
CA LYS A 99 -3.78 -3.06 3.79
C LYS A 99 -3.19 -4.42 3.41
N GLU A 100 -3.90 -5.50 3.73
CA GLU A 100 -3.45 -6.85 3.38
C GLU A 100 -3.42 -7.10 1.89
N MET A 101 -4.41 -6.58 1.15
CA MET A 101 -4.43 -6.69 -0.31
C MET A 101 -3.21 -5.97 -0.92
N GLU A 102 -2.91 -4.75 -0.49
CA GLU A 102 -1.72 -4.02 -0.92
C GLU A 102 -0.42 -4.79 -0.60
N MET A 103 -0.31 -5.33 0.61
CA MET A 103 0.83 -6.15 1.02
C MET A 103 0.98 -7.40 0.15
N LEU A 104 -0.13 -8.09 -0.12
CA LEU A 104 -0.15 -9.28 -0.96
C LEU A 104 0.21 -8.94 -2.41
N THR A 105 -0.32 -7.87 -2.96
CA THR A 105 0.01 -7.37 -4.30
C THR A 105 1.51 -7.07 -4.40
N THR A 106 2.07 -6.37 -3.43
CA THR A 106 3.51 -6.08 -3.35
C THR A 106 4.34 -7.37 -3.36
N ALA A 107 3.99 -8.34 -2.53
CA ALA A 107 4.69 -9.62 -2.43
C ALA A 107 4.62 -10.42 -3.74
N ILE A 108 3.44 -10.50 -4.37
CA ILE A 108 3.23 -11.20 -5.64
C ILE A 108 4.07 -10.57 -6.75
N PHE A 109 4.02 -9.24 -6.90
CA PHE A 109 4.82 -8.56 -7.92
C PHE A 109 6.31 -8.67 -7.65
N HIS A 110 6.75 -8.51 -6.40
CA HIS A 110 8.15 -8.71 -6.06
C HIS A 110 8.62 -10.12 -6.40
N LYS A 111 7.87 -11.15 -6.01
CA LYS A 111 8.21 -12.55 -6.30
C LYS A 111 8.40 -12.83 -7.79
N ASN A 112 7.59 -12.19 -8.64
CA ASN A 112 7.60 -12.44 -10.08
C ASN A 112 8.51 -11.49 -10.87
N LEU A 113 8.80 -10.31 -10.36
CA LEU A 113 9.51 -9.24 -11.08
C LEU A 113 10.87 -8.89 -10.48
N SER A 114 11.25 -9.45 -9.34
CA SER A 114 12.46 -9.04 -8.59
C SER A 114 13.78 -9.24 -9.33
N THR A 115 13.82 -9.99 -10.43
CA THR A 115 15.04 -10.11 -11.26
C THR A 115 15.42 -8.75 -11.84
N ASP A 116 14.47 -8.03 -12.44
CA ASP A 116 14.72 -6.82 -13.22
C ASP A 116 14.15 -5.56 -12.56
N TYR A 117 13.27 -5.73 -11.58
CA TYR A 117 12.50 -4.64 -10.99
C TYR A 117 12.54 -4.66 -9.46
N ILE A 118 12.34 -3.49 -8.88
CA ILE A 118 12.06 -3.29 -7.47
C ILE A 118 10.59 -2.93 -7.34
N VAL A 119 9.89 -3.63 -6.46
CA VAL A 119 8.48 -3.36 -6.14
C VAL A 119 8.41 -2.92 -4.70
N VAL A 120 7.81 -1.77 -4.44
CA VAL A 120 7.63 -1.23 -3.08
C VAL A 120 6.26 -0.59 -2.95
N ARG A 121 5.74 -0.58 -1.74
CA ARG A 121 4.58 0.23 -1.38
C ARG A 121 5.02 1.69 -1.29
N THR A 122 4.18 2.59 -1.74
CA THR A 122 4.46 4.02 -1.63
C THR A 122 4.42 4.50 -0.18
N SER A 123 4.87 5.72 0.06
CA SER A 123 4.74 6.35 1.38
C SER A 123 3.27 6.53 1.77
N GLU A 124 2.98 6.69 3.05
CA GLU A 124 1.64 7.03 3.50
C GLU A 124 1.13 8.32 2.87
N TYR A 125 2.04 9.29 2.64
CA TYR A 125 1.66 10.50 1.93
C TYR A 125 1.20 10.23 0.50
N ASP A 126 1.94 9.42 -0.25
CA ASP A 126 1.62 9.14 -1.65
C ASP A 126 0.35 8.27 -1.79
N ASP A 127 0.14 7.34 -0.88
CA ASP A 127 -1.09 6.57 -0.76
C ASP A 127 -2.30 7.48 -0.47
N TYR A 128 -2.27 8.25 0.62
CA TYR A 128 -3.41 9.08 1.03
C TYR A 128 -3.66 10.30 0.15
N VAL A 129 -2.61 10.95 -0.37
CA VAL A 129 -2.70 12.21 -1.12
C VAL A 129 -2.69 11.98 -2.62
N ASN A 130 -1.73 11.19 -3.11
CA ASN A 130 -1.52 10.95 -4.53
C ASN A 130 -2.28 9.74 -5.05
N LYS A 131 -2.90 8.93 -4.16
CA LYS A 131 -3.67 7.73 -4.50
C LYS A 131 -2.85 6.74 -5.32
N VAL A 132 -1.71 6.39 -4.81
CA VAL A 132 -0.80 5.40 -5.37
C VAL A 132 -0.40 4.46 -4.25
N ASP A 133 -0.72 3.18 -4.36
CA ASP A 133 -0.42 2.19 -3.33
C ASP A 133 0.95 1.56 -3.54
N ASN A 134 1.32 1.30 -4.78
CA ASN A 134 2.54 0.61 -5.14
C ASN A 134 3.26 1.28 -6.32
N ILE A 135 4.61 1.11 -6.35
CA ILE A 135 5.44 1.55 -7.47
C ILE A 135 6.42 0.44 -7.86
N ILE A 136 6.67 0.34 -9.16
CA ILE A 136 7.63 -0.56 -9.76
C ILE A 136 8.75 0.27 -10.37
N LEU A 137 9.98 0.01 -9.94
CA LEU A 137 11.19 0.68 -10.42
C LEU A 137 12.04 -0.29 -11.23
N SER A 138 12.63 0.17 -12.31
CA SER A 138 13.61 -0.60 -13.06
C SER A 138 14.95 -0.64 -12.32
N LYS A 139 15.51 -1.81 -12.08
CA LYS A 139 16.87 -1.95 -11.55
C LYS A 139 17.92 -1.44 -12.52
N LYS A 140 17.64 -1.51 -13.82
CA LYS A 140 18.58 -1.11 -14.87
C LYS A 140 18.69 0.40 -15.03
N THR A 141 17.56 1.12 -14.95
CA THR A 141 17.51 2.57 -15.21
C THR A 141 17.18 3.40 -13.98
N GLY A 142 16.78 2.76 -12.88
CA GLY A 142 16.32 3.46 -11.67
C GLY A 142 14.97 4.16 -11.81
N SER A 143 14.43 4.19 -13.02
CA SER A 143 13.21 4.92 -13.31
C SER A 143 11.98 4.18 -12.82
N ALA A 144 10.95 4.92 -12.41
CA ALA A 144 9.62 4.38 -12.18
C ALA A 144 9.01 3.90 -13.50
N ILE A 145 8.65 2.62 -13.56
CA ILE A 145 8.02 2.01 -14.73
C ILE A 145 6.51 2.10 -14.63
N CYS A 146 5.98 1.87 -13.43
CA CYS A 146 4.55 1.85 -13.18
C CYS A 146 4.26 2.29 -11.75
N ALA A 147 3.16 3.01 -11.58
CA ALA A 147 2.56 3.30 -10.29
C ALA A 147 1.10 2.85 -10.36
N PHE A 148 0.61 2.14 -9.35
CA PHE A 148 -0.74 1.60 -9.36
C PHE A 148 -1.43 1.73 -8.00
N ASP A 149 -2.76 1.79 -8.06
CA ASP A 149 -3.68 1.87 -6.93
C ASP A 149 -4.46 0.54 -6.91
N ASP A 150 -4.38 -0.18 -5.82
CA ASP A 150 -5.09 -1.45 -5.63
C ASP A 150 -6.59 -1.19 -5.45
N ILE A 151 -7.41 -1.97 -6.15
CA ILE A 151 -8.85 -1.84 -6.08
C ILE A 151 -9.44 -3.12 -5.54
N ALA A 152 -10.01 -3.05 -4.35
CA ALA A 152 -10.98 -4.05 -3.87
C ALA A 152 -12.40 -3.52 -4.16
N PRO A 153 -12.97 -3.79 -5.35
CA PRO A 153 -14.25 -3.22 -5.73
C PRO A 153 -15.35 -3.81 -4.84
N ARG A 154 -16.12 -2.93 -4.18
CA ARG A 154 -17.30 -3.33 -3.42
C ARG A 154 -18.54 -3.40 -4.31
N ASP A 155 -18.53 -2.59 -5.37
CA ASP A 155 -19.62 -2.47 -6.34
C ASP A 155 -19.08 -1.91 -7.67
N GLU A 156 -19.89 -2.10 -8.72
CA GLU A 156 -19.56 -1.67 -10.09
C GLU A 156 -19.40 -0.15 -10.23
N TYR A 157 -20.14 0.63 -9.46
CA TYR A 157 -20.07 2.09 -9.49
C TYR A 157 -18.71 2.58 -8.98
N THR A 158 -18.27 2.07 -7.83
CA THR A 158 -16.96 2.40 -7.24
C THR A 158 -15.82 2.01 -8.19
N TYR A 159 -15.92 0.85 -8.84
CA TYR A 159 -14.96 0.42 -9.84
C TYR A 159 -14.87 1.40 -11.02
N LYS A 160 -15.98 1.72 -11.64
CA LYS A 160 -16.03 2.64 -12.80
C LYS A 160 -15.54 4.06 -12.44
N GLU A 161 -15.83 4.52 -11.24
CA GLU A 161 -15.34 5.82 -10.78
C GLU A 161 -13.82 5.84 -10.63
N LYS A 162 -13.22 4.81 -10.03
CA LYS A 162 -11.77 4.68 -9.93
C LYS A 162 -11.12 4.53 -11.32
N GLU A 163 -11.68 3.69 -12.19
CA GLU A 163 -11.20 3.55 -13.58
C GLU A 163 -11.17 4.90 -14.31
N ARG A 164 -12.27 5.66 -14.26
CA ARG A 164 -12.34 6.99 -14.86
C ARG A 164 -11.28 7.96 -14.30
N LYS A 165 -11.09 7.96 -12.97
CA LYS A 165 -10.06 8.80 -12.33
C LYS A 165 -8.65 8.41 -12.77
N THR A 166 -8.37 7.12 -12.91
CA THR A 166 -7.07 6.60 -13.38
C THR A 166 -6.83 6.98 -14.83
N LEU A 167 -7.81 6.81 -15.71
CA LEU A 167 -7.71 7.21 -17.13
C LEU A 167 -7.47 8.72 -17.28
N ASN A 168 -8.19 9.55 -16.52
CA ASN A 168 -7.98 11.00 -16.52
C ASN A 168 -6.59 11.39 -16.01
N ARG A 169 -6.07 10.71 -15.02
CA ARG A 169 -4.72 10.92 -14.50
C ARG A 169 -3.67 10.56 -15.55
N ASN A 170 -3.82 9.40 -16.19
CA ASN A 170 -2.89 8.94 -17.22
C ASN A 170 -2.88 9.82 -18.47
N SER A 171 -4.04 10.41 -18.83
CA SER A 171 -4.15 11.35 -19.97
C SER A 171 -3.61 12.75 -19.67
N SER A 172 -3.30 13.05 -18.40
CA SER A 172 -2.70 14.32 -18.00
C SER A 172 -1.18 14.16 -17.76
N ASN A 173 -0.73 14.26 -16.54
CA ASN A 173 0.68 14.21 -16.19
C ASN A 173 1.10 12.89 -15.48
N GLY A 174 0.25 11.88 -15.51
CA GLY A 174 0.47 10.63 -14.81
C GLY A 174 0.32 10.71 -13.29
N ALA A 175 0.77 9.67 -12.60
CA ALA A 175 0.80 9.66 -11.15
C ALA A 175 1.95 10.50 -10.61
N LYS A 176 1.71 11.22 -9.51
CA LYS A 176 2.75 11.96 -8.79
C LYS A 176 3.22 11.13 -7.60
N ILE A 177 4.53 11.06 -7.42
CA ILE A 177 5.17 10.46 -6.26
C ILE A 177 6.01 11.55 -5.58
N LYS A 178 5.82 11.74 -4.31
CA LYS A 178 6.58 12.71 -3.52
C LYS A 178 7.78 12.06 -2.85
N TYR A 179 7.59 10.89 -2.27
CA TYR A 179 8.65 10.14 -1.60
C TYR A 179 9.07 8.97 -2.47
N GLY A 180 9.82 9.27 -3.54
CA GLY A 180 10.32 8.30 -4.49
C GLY A 180 11.84 8.22 -4.51
N ILE A 181 12.38 7.26 -5.26
CA ILE A 181 13.83 7.05 -5.44
C ILE A 181 14.13 6.95 -6.92
N LEU A 182 15.14 7.70 -7.37
CA LEU A 182 15.82 7.50 -8.64
C LEU A 182 17.10 6.70 -8.36
N LEU A 183 17.16 5.46 -8.83
CA LEU A 183 18.30 4.57 -8.57
C LEU A 183 19.56 4.99 -9.34
N ASP A 184 19.43 5.62 -10.51
CA ASP A 184 20.57 6.02 -11.36
C ASP A 184 21.58 6.92 -10.64
N ASN A 185 21.12 7.81 -9.76
CA ASN A 185 21.95 8.73 -9.02
C ASN A 185 21.91 8.48 -7.51
N LYS A 186 21.17 7.46 -7.04
CA LYS A 186 20.75 7.33 -5.63
C LYS A 186 20.08 8.59 -5.07
N GLU A 187 19.55 9.42 -5.96
CA GLU A 187 18.82 10.62 -5.58
C GLU A 187 17.39 10.25 -5.16
N LYS A 188 17.01 10.73 -4.01
CA LYS A 188 15.64 10.67 -3.52
C LYS A 188 14.90 11.88 -4.09
N ILE A 189 13.71 11.65 -4.57
CA ILE A 189 12.82 12.70 -5.10
C ILE A 189 11.87 13.14 -4.00
#